data_d0c970fd939ba494430d01cfba88cfac
#
_entry.id   d0c970fd939ba494430d01cfba88cfac
#
_cell.length_a   1.000
_cell.length_b   1.000
_cell.length_c   1.000
_cell.angle_alpha   90.00
_cell.angle_beta   90.00
_cell.angle_gamma   90.00
#
_symmetry.space_group_name_H-M   'P 1'
#
loop_
_entity.id
_entity.type
_entity.pdbx_description
1 polymer ?
#
loop_
_entity_poly.entity_id
_entity_poly.type
_entity_poly.pdbx_seq_one_letter_code
_entity_poly.pdbx_strand_id
1 'polypeptide(L)'
;NADMPRSFWTDPLVYQGGSGVLLGPTDDIQLPDPAMGLDFEGEMAVILGDVPMGTRAGGALSHVRLVTMLNDCTLRHLVADELAKGFGFFQSKPATAFAPFVATPDELGTAWHDGRAHLQLRIWLNDDIVGDLETGPEMHFSFARLIEHIALTRALTSGTILGSGTVSNADTRRGVSCLAERRVLEILASPGGQPMT
;
A
#
# COMPACT_ATOMS: atom_id res chain seq x y z
N ASN A 1 -22.64 2.96 -11.43
CA ASN A 1 -22.07 3.10 -10.09
C ASN A 1 -22.54 1.92 -9.25
N ALA A 2 -21.69 0.89 -9.10
CA ALA A 2 -21.91 -0.08 -8.06
C ALA A 2 -21.57 0.62 -6.72
N ASP A 3 -22.55 0.73 -5.83
CA ASP A 3 -22.30 1.27 -4.51
C ASP A 3 -21.28 0.38 -3.79
N MET A 4 -20.18 0.97 -3.37
CA MET A 4 -19.16 0.27 -2.57
C MET A 4 -19.81 -0.31 -1.32
N PRO A 5 -19.55 -1.58 -0.97
CA PRO A 5 -20.05 -2.15 0.27
C PRO A 5 -19.66 -1.28 1.48
N ARG A 6 -20.57 -1.10 2.44
CA ARG A 6 -20.29 -0.29 3.64
C ARG A 6 -19.06 -0.76 4.42
N SER A 7 -18.77 -2.05 4.36
CA SER A 7 -17.57 -2.63 5.00
C SER A 7 -16.26 -2.02 4.52
N PHE A 8 -16.17 -1.54 3.28
CA PHE A 8 -14.96 -0.84 2.78
C PHE A 8 -14.64 0.45 3.53
N TRP A 9 -15.66 1.08 4.14
CA TRP A 9 -15.51 2.31 4.92
C TRP A 9 -15.25 2.08 6.40
N THR A 10 -15.52 0.88 6.91
CA THR A 10 -15.49 0.58 8.34
C THR A 10 -14.48 -0.49 8.71
N ASP A 11 -14.09 -1.33 7.75
CA ASP A 11 -13.29 -2.53 7.98
C ASP A 11 -12.13 -2.60 6.98
N PRO A 12 -10.87 -2.44 7.44
CA PRO A 12 -9.72 -2.48 6.57
C PRO A 12 -9.58 -3.81 5.85
N LEU A 13 -9.33 -3.77 4.54
CA LEU A 13 -8.90 -4.95 3.80
C LEU A 13 -7.40 -5.13 3.98
N VAL A 14 -6.99 -6.27 4.48
CA VAL A 14 -5.58 -6.60 4.72
C VAL A 14 -5.30 -7.98 4.16
N TYR A 15 -4.21 -8.11 3.42
CA TYR A 15 -3.66 -9.40 3.05
C TYR A 15 -2.32 -9.63 3.76
N GLN A 16 -1.90 -10.87 3.85
CA GLN A 16 -0.60 -11.21 4.41
C GLN A 16 0.45 -11.21 3.29
N GLY A 17 1.31 -10.21 3.30
CA GLY A 17 2.41 -10.08 2.35
C GLY A 17 3.43 -11.22 2.46
N GLY A 18 4.19 -11.41 1.39
CA GLY A 18 5.25 -12.41 1.35
C GLY A 18 6.34 -12.12 2.39
N SER A 19 6.67 -13.12 3.22
CA SER A 19 7.68 -13.01 4.28
C SER A 19 9.04 -13.60 3.90
N GLY A 20 9.18 -14.09 2.67
CA GLY A 20 10.39 -14.80 2.22
C GLY A 20 11.50 -13.84 1.83
N VAL A 21 11.37 -13.20 0.67
CA VAL A 21 12.36 -12.29 0.12
C VAL A 21 11.83 -10.86 0.20
N LEU A 22 12.63 -9.97 0.75
CA LEU A 22 12.41 -8.52 0.72
C LEU A 22 13.45 -7.92 -0.23
N LEU A 23 13.00 -7.16 -1.22
CA LEU A 23 13.88 -6.52 -2.18
C LEU A 23 14.38 -5.18 -1.65
N GLY A 24 15.63 -4.89 -1.93
CA GLY A 24 16.21 -3.56 -1.71
C GLY A 24 15.78 -2.56 -2.79
N PRO A 25 16.22 -1.31 -2.66
CA PRO A 25 15.75 -0.20 -3.51
C PRO A 25 16.23 -0.30 -4.97
N THR A 26 17.23 -1.10 -5.25
CA THR A 26 17.85 -1.25 -6.57
C THR A 26 17.85 -2.70 -7.06
N ASP A 27 17.18 -3.61 -6.32
CA ASP A 27 17.08 -5.00 -6.73
C ASP A 27 16.11 -5.14 -7.91
N ASP A 28 16.44 -6.02 -8.82
CA ASP A 28 15.57 -6.34 -9.95
C ASP A 28 14.31 -7.08 -9.47
N ILE A 29 13.15 -6.62 -9.92
CA ILE A 29 11.88 -7.31 -9.71
C ILE A 29 11.78 -8.44 -10.73
N GLN A 30 11.89 -9.68 -10.25
CA GLN A 30 11.83 -10.87 -11.10
C GLN A 30 10.42 -11.05 -11.66
N LEU A 31 10.29 -11.04 -12.99
CA LEU A 31 9.03 -11.25 -13.69
C LEU A 31 9.14 -12.52 -14.55
N PRO A 32 8.49 -13.62 -14.16
CA PRO A 32 8.59 -14.88 -14.90
C PRO A 32 8.02 -14.79 -16.32
N ASP A 33 6.91 -14.04 -16.49
CA ASP A 33 6.24 -13.85 -17.77
C ASP A 33 5.61 -12.44 -17.81
N PRO A 34 5.94 -11.60 -18.80
CA PRO A 34 5.31 -10.29 -18.99
C PRO A 34 3.79 -10.33 -19.07
N ALA A 35 3.20 -11.44 -19.54
CA ALA A 35 1.75 -11.62 -19.59
C ALA A 35 1.08 -11.62 -18.20
N MET A 36 1.83 -11.75 -17.11
CA MET A 36 1.31 -11.65 -15.75
C MET A 36 0.94 -10.20 -15.34
N GLY A 37 1.38 -9.19 -16.10
CA GLY A 37 0.99 -7.79 -15.91
C GLY A 37 1.57 -7.17 -14.65
N LEU A 38 2.90 -6.97 -14.63
CA LEU A 38 3.59 -6.32 -13.51
C LEU A 38 3.13 -4.87 -13.36
N ASP A 39 2.72 -4.52 -12.15
CA ASP A 39 2.37 -3.19 -11.72
C ASP A 39 3.17 -2.80 -10.46
N PHE A 40 3.40 -1.52 -10.27
CA PHE A 40 3.94 -0.95 -9.05
C PHE A 40 2.82 -0.44 -8.15
N GLU A 41 3.07 -0.40 -6.84
CA GLU A 41 2.19 0.23 -5.84
C GLU A 41 3.04 1.02 -4.85
N GLY A 42 3.00 2.35 -4.98
CA GLY A 42 3.68 3.24 -4.05
C GLY A 42 2.91 3.36 -2.75
N GLU A 43 3.55 2.97 -1.64
CA GLU A 43 2.94 2.95 -0.31
C GLU A 43 3.85 3.54 0.77
N MET A 44 3.22 4.05 1.82
CA MET A 44 3.88 4.24 3.11
C MET A 44 3.79 2.96 3.92
N ALA A 45 4.76 2.73 4.79
CA ALA A 45 4.74 1.60 5.70
C ALA A 45 5.30 1.95 7.07
N VAL A 46 4.89 1.19 8.07
CA VAL A 46 5.45 1.24 9.42
C VAL A 46 6.07 -0.10 9.80
N ILE A 47 7.18 -0.05 10.52
CA ILE A 47 7.79 -1.22 11.14
C ILE A 47 7.46 -1.18 12.62
N LEU A 48 6.88 -2.28 13.11
CA LEU A 48 6.33 -2.37 14.46
C LEU A 48 7.34 -3.00 15.44
N GLY A 49 7.23 -2.63 16.69
CA GLY A 49 7.68 -3.44 17.81
C GLY A 49 6.68 -4.55 18.12
N ASP A 50 6.85 -5.23 19.25
CA ASP A 50 5.87 -6.22 19.70
C ASP A 50 4.52 -5.54 19.97
N VAL A 51 3.44 -6.11 19.39
CA VAL A 51 2.07 -5.62 19.57
C VAL A 51 1.24 -6.73 20.23
N PRO A 52 0.75 -6.52 21.46
CA PRO A 52 -0.12 -7.49 22.11
C PRO A 52 -1.41 -7.73 21.33
N MET A 53 -1.92 -8.96 21.36
CA MET A 53 -3.24 -9.28 20.85
C MET A 53 -4.31 -8.40 21.53
N GLY A 54 -5.24 -7.87 20.75
CA GLY A 54 -6.32 -7.02 21.24
C GLY A 54 -5.92 -5.55 21.44
N THR A 55 -4.72 -5.13 20.99
CA THR A 55 -4.30 -3.71 21.04
C THR A 55 -5.34 -2.83 20.33
N ARG A 56 -5.77 -1.78 21.02
CA ARG A 56 -6.74 -0.80 20.49
C ARG A 56 -6.04 0.39 19.84
N ALA A 57 -6.73 1.06 18.92
CA ALA A 57 -6.20 2.19 18.16
C ALA A 57 -5.59 3.29 19.07
N GLY A 58 -6.20 3.57 20.22
CA GLY A 58 -5.71 4.57 21.18
C GLY A 58 -4.32 4.29 21.76
N GLY A 59 -3.86 3.04 21.76
CA GLY A 59 -2.51 2.66 22.21
C GLY A 59 -1.60 2.17 21.08
N ALA A 60 -2.14 1.97 19.88
CA ALA A 60 -1.46 1.27 18.80
C ALA A 60 -0.19 1.99 18.30
N LEU A 61 -0.20 3.31 18.26
CA LEU A 61 0.93 4.10 17.72
C LEU A 61 2.19 3.99 18.59
N SER A 62 2.07 3.64 19.88
CA SER A 62 3.25 3.39 20.74
C SER A 62 4.09 2.20 20.27
N HIS A 63 3.55 1.34 19.42
CA HIS A 63 4.23 0.17 18.85
C HIS A 63 4.90 0.49 17.51
N VAL A 64 4.65 1.64 16.89
CA VAL A 64 5.35 2.07 15.67
C VAL A 64 6.78 2.44 16.04
N ARG A 65 7.74 1.79 15.41
CA ARG A 65 9.18 2.04 15.64
C ARG A 65 9.78 2.87 14.51
N LEU A 66 9.46 2.52 13.28
CA LEU A 66 10.03 3.15 12.10
C LEU A 66 8.95 3.36 11.05
N VAL A 67 9.17 4.36 10.21
CA VAL A 67 8.35 4.68 9.05
C VAL A 67 9.23 4.57 7.82
N THR A 68 8.70 4.00 6.75
CA THR A 68 9.38 3.85 5.47
C THR A 68 8.38 3.92 4.31
N MET A 69 8.84 3.75 3.11
CA MET A 69 7.99 3.54 1.93
C MET A 69 8.40 2.25 1.22
N LEU A 70 7.48 1.72 0.44
CA LEU A 70 7.67 0.48 -0.30
C LEU A 70 6.95 0.52 -1.65
N ASN A 71 7.34 -0.39 -2.50
CA ASN A 71 6.65 -0.73 -3.73
C ASN A 71 6.07 -2.14 -3.56
N ASP A 72 4.75 -2.22 -3.38
CA ASP A 72 4.02 -3.48 -3.22
C ASP A 72 3.68 -4.07 -4.59
N CYS A 73 4.70 -4.56 -5.28
CA CYS A 73 4.61 -5.08 -6.65
C CYS A 73 3.43 -6.05 -6.81
N THR A 74 2.70 -5.91 -7.91
CA THR A 74 1.50 -6.70 -8.15
C THR A 74 1.51 -7.27 -9.57
N LEU A 75 1.13 -8.54 -9.70
CA LEU A 75 0.90 -9.20 -10.98
C LEU A 75 -0.60 -9.17 -11.28
N ARG A 76 -1.07 -8.09 -11.93
CA ARG A 76 -2.50 -7.76 -12.05
C ARG A 76 -3.35 -8.84 -12.70
N HIS A 77 -2.80 -9.56 -13.67
CA HIS A 77 -3.58 -10.58 -14.39
C HIS A 77 -3.83 -11.83 -13.56
N LEU A 78 -3.12 -12.01 -12.43
CA LEU A 78 -3.36 -13.14 -11.50
C LEU A 78 -4.38 -12.81 -10.41
N VAL A 79 -4.66 -11.52 -10.17
CA VAL A 79 -5.48 -11.04 -9.04
C VAL A 79 -6.90 -11.60 -9.08
N ALA A 80 -7.58 -11.53 -10.23
CA ALA A 80 -8.97 -11.95 -10.33
C ALA A 80 -9.18 -13.43 -10.01
N ASP A 81 -8.30 -14.28 -10.52
CA ASP A 81 -8.36 -15.74 -10.31
C ASP A 81 -8.05 -16.12 -8.85
N GLU A 82 -7.15 -15.39 -8.20
CA GLU A 82 -6.85 -15.61 -6.78
C GLU A 82 -8.01 -15.18 -5.88
N LEU A 83 -8.58 -13.99 -6.13
CA LEU A 83 -9.73 -13.49 -5.37
C LEU A 83 -10.97 -14.40 -5.54
N ALA A 84 -11.18 -14.97 -6.72
CA ALA A 84 -12.28 -15.91 -6.96
C ALA A 84 -12.18 -17.18 -6.10
N LYS A 85 -10.99 -17.55 -5.62
CA LYS A 85 -10.77 -18.67 -4.69
C LYS A 85 -11.13 -18.34 -3.24
N GLY A 86 -11.29 -17.05 -2.89
CA GLY A 86 -11.71 -16.60 -1.56
C GLY A 86 -10.63 -16.58 -0.48
N PHE A 87 -9.37 -16.89 -0.79
CA PHE A 87 -8.26 -16.92 0.18
C PHE A 87 -7.34 -15.68 0.15
N GLY A 88 -7.51 -14.80 -0.83
CA GLY A 88 -6.68 -13.61 -1.01
C GLY A 88 -5.47 -13.85 -1.92
N PHE A 89 -4.50 -12.94 -1.82
CA PHE A 89 -3.35 -12.89 -2.71
C PHE A 89 -2.22 -13.83 -2.27
N PHE A 90 -1.55 -14.43 -3.25
CA PHE A 90 -0.32 -15.19 -3.06
C PHE A 90 0.60 -15.01 -4.28
N GLN A 91 0.26 -15.60 -5.43
CA GLN A 91 1.06 -15.50 -6.65
C GLN A 91 1.02 -14.10 -7.27
N SER A 92 -0.09 -13.39 -7.10
CA SER A 92 -0.24 -12.01 -7.59
C SER A 92 0.60 -10.98 -6.82
N LYS A 93 1.14 -11.33 -5.66
CA LYS A 93 2.01 -10.48 -4.85
C LYS A 93 3.41 -11.11 -4.74
N PRO A 94 4.32 -10.80 -5.71
CA PRO A 94 5.72 -11.21 -5.62
C PRO A 94 6.43 -10.48 -4.48
N ALA A 95 7.76 -10.50 -4.47
CA ALA A 95 8.52 -9.81 -3.42
C ALA A 95 8.31 -8.29 -3.48
N THR A 96 8.09 -7.69 -2.31
CA THR A 96 7.96 -6.24 -2.12
C THR A 96 9.35 -5.59 -2.09
N ALA A 97 9.52 -4.44 -2.76
CA ALA A 97 10.73 -3.64 -2.71
C ALA A 97 10.62 -2.49 -1.70
N PHE A 98 11.69 -2.27 -0.95
CA PHE A 98 11.71 -1.29 0.15
C PHE A 98 12.67 -0.15 -0.11
N ALA A 99 12.36 1.03 0.43
CA ALA A 99 13.25 2.16 0.44
C ALA A 99 14.55 1.84 1.19
N PRO A 100 15.68 2.50 0.84
CA PRO A 100 16.97 2.28 1.49
C PRO A 100 17.07 2.90 2.88
N PHE A 101 16.09 3.71 3.27
CA PHE A 101 16.06 4.44 4.53
C PHE A 101 14.77 4.19 5.29
N VAL A 102 14.88 4.27 6.59
CA VAL A 102 13.78 4.29 7.54
C VAL A 102 13.97 5.49 8.47
N ALA A 103 12.89 6.10 8.94
CA ALA A 103 12.93 7.18 9.91
C ALA A 103 12.12 6.80 11.15
N THR A 104 12.50 7.30 12.32
CA THR A 104 11.63 7.21 13.49
C THR A 104 10.50 8.23 13.37
N PRO A 105 9.33 7.98 14.00
CA PRO A 105 8.21 8.93 13.94
C PRO A 105 8.57 10.35 14.42
N ASP A 106 9.47 10.48 15.39
CA ASP A 106 9.92 11.79 15.90
C ASP A 106 10.82 12.54 14.91
N GLU A 107 11.61 11.84 14.08
CA GLU A 107 12.37 12.48 12.99
C GLU A 107 11.48 13.10 11.93
N LEU A 108 10.28 12.57 11.72
CA LEU A 108 9.30 13.16 10.82
C LEU A 108 8.65 14.44 11.39
N GLY A 109 8.80 14.69 12.69
CA GLY A 109 8.29 15.88 13.35
C GLY A 109 6.79 16.09 13.12
N THR A 110 6.42 17.27 12.64
CA THR A 110 5.00 17.62 12.37
C THR A 110 4.40 16.86 11.17
N ALA A 111 5.20 16.21 10.36
CA ALA A 111 4.69 15.38 9.28
C ALA A 111 4.12 14.04 9.77
N TRP A 112 4.44 13.62 11.00
CA TRP A 112 3.83 12.45 11.63
C TRP A 112 2.77 12.89 12.64
N HIS A 113 1.51 12.81 12.27
CA HIS A 113 0.39 13.06 13.18
C HIS A 113 -0.83 12.23 12.80
N ASP A 114 -1.74 12.05 13.74
CA ASP A 114 -2.98 11.26 13.58
C ASP A 114 -2.75 9.84 13.04
N GLY A 115 -1.57 9.27 13.33
CA GLY A 115 -1.17 7.94 12.85
C GLY A 115 -1.02 7.85 11.33
N ARG A 116 -0.58 8.94 10.71
CA ARG A 116 -0.30 9.06 9.28
C ARG A 116 1.01 9.79 9.05
N ALA A 117 1.68 9.49 7.96
CA ALA A 117 2.80 10.28 7.46
C ALA A 117 2.26 11.27 6.41
N HIS A 118 2.30 12.57 6.72
CA HIS A 118 1.86 13.64 5.84
C HIS A 118 3.05 14.14 5.01
N LEU A 119 3.40 13.37 4.00
CA LEU A 119 4.54 13.58 3.14
C LEU A 119 4.12 13.55 1.67
N GLN A 120 5.05 13.87 0.79
CA GLN A 120 4.87 13.80 -0.64
C GLN A 120 5.53 12.53 -1.18
N LEU A 121 4.76 11.72 -1.90
CA LEU A 121 5.23 10.51 -2.58
C LEU A 121 5.30 10.78 -4.08
N ARG A 122 6.50 10.72 -4.65
CA ARG A 122 6.71 10.87 -6.09
C ARG A 122 6.98 9.55 -6.73
N ILE A 123 6.32 9.32 -7.86
CA ILE A 123 6.47 8.12 -8.67
C ILE A 123 7.03 8.52 -10.03
N TRP A 124 8.09 7.87 -10.42
CA TRP A 124 8.64 7.96 -11.77
C TRP A 124 8.44 6.63 -12.48
N LEU A 125 7.98 6.70 -13.72
CA LEU A 125 7.97 5.57 -14.63
C LEU A 125 8.90 5.91 -15.79
N ASN A 126 10.02 5.21 -15.86
CA ASN A 126 11.17 5.63 -16.67
C ASN A 126 11.61 7.06 -16.26
N ASP A 127 11.62 8.01 -17.17
CA ASP A 127 12.04 9.39 -16.92
C ASP A 127 10.89 10.35 -16.60
N ASP A 128 9.64 9.86 -16.61
CA ASP A 128 8.44 10.69 -16.43
C ASP A 128 7.90 10.59 -15.00
N ILE A 129 7.54 11.73 -14.40
CA ILE A 129 6.76 11.75 -13.16
C ILE A 129 5.32 11.38 -13.49
N VAL A 130 4.86 10.23 -12.97
CA VAL A 130 3.49 9.74 -13.14
C VAL A 130 2.61 9.97 -11.90
N GLY A 131 3.21 10.30 -10.76
CA GLY A 131 2.52 10.64 -9.52
C GLY A 131 3.31 11.60 -8.65
N ASP A 132 2.61 12.55 -8.03
CA ASP A 132 3.11 13.48 -7.01
C ASP A 132 2.04 13.65 -5.92
N LEU A 133 1.93 12.61 -5.08
CA LEU A 133 0.80 12.36 -4.20
C LEU A 133 1.09 12.77 -2.76
N GLU A 134 0.03 13.13 -2.04
CA GLU A 134 0.07 13.33 -0.59
C GLU A 134 -0.32 12.04 0.13
N THR A 135 0.52 11.60 1.05
CA THR A 135 0.37 10.26 1.67
C THR A 135 -0.56 10.25 2.88
N GLY A 136 -0.79 11.40 3.54
CA GLY A 136 -1.51 11.47 4.80
C GLY A 136 -2.98 11.87 4.68
N PRO A 137 -3.32 13.00 4.00
CA PRO A 137 -4.64 13.63 4.14
C PRO A 137 -5.81 12.72 3.73
N GLU A 138 -5.63 11.90 2.71
CA GLU A 138 -6.68 11.04 2.16
C GLU A 138 -6.53 9.56 2.54
N MET A 139 -5.55 9.21 3.39
CA MET A 139 -5.43 7.87 3.95
C MET A 139 -6.63 7.58 4.86
N HIS A 140 -7.58 6.77 4.40
CA HIS A 140 -8.85 6.54 5.11
C HIS A 140 -8.63 5.91 6.49
N PHE A 141 -7.92 4.79 6.56
CA PHE A 141 -7.56 4.14 7.82
C PHE A 141 -6.15 4.54 8.24
N SER A 142 -6.01 5.21 9.39
CA SER A 142 -4.69 5.50 9.96
C SER A 142 -3.96 4.21 10.37
N PHE A 143 -2.64 4.26 10.52
CA PHE A 143 -1.86 3.13 11.03
C PHE A 143 -2.36 2.64 12.40
N ALA A 144 -2.91 3.53 13.24
CA ALA A 144 -3.53 3.12 14.50
C ALA A 144 -4.70 2.16 14.28
N ARG A 145 -5.56 2.43 13.31
CA ARG A 145 -6.71 1.58 12.97
C ARG A 145 -6.27 0.29 12.28
N LEU A 146 -5.29 0.37 11.41
CA LEU A 146 -4.73 -0.82 10.76
C LEU A 146 -4.09 -1.77 11.78
N ILE A 147 -3.31 -1.25 12.74
CA ILE A 147 -2.71 -2.06 13.81
C ILE A 147 -3.80 -2.69 14.69
N GLU A 148 -4.82 -1.92 15.13
CA GLU A 148 -5.95 -2.46 15.89
C GLU A 148 -6.62 -3.61 15.14
N HIS A 149 -6.83 -3.45 13.83
CA HIS A 149 -7.49 -4.46 13.00
C HIS A 149 -6.68 -5.75 12.93
N ILE A 150 -5.39 -5.68 12.60
CA ILE A 150 -4.57 -6.88 12.44
C ILE A 150 -4.17 -7.54 13.78
N ALA A 151 -4.19 -6.79 14.88
CA ALA A 151 -3.91 -7.29 16.22
C ALA A 151 -5.14 -7.88 16.93
N LEU A 152 -6.31 -7.85 16.30
CA LEU A 152 -7.58 -8.28 16.95
C LEU A 152 -7.53 -9.71 17.48
N THR A 153 -6.95 -10.64 16.72
CA THR A 153 -6.98 -12.08 17.02
C THR A 153 -5.58 -12.69 17.18
N ARG A 154 -4.53 -11.88 17.07
CA ARG A 154 -3.12 -12.34 17.20
C ARG A 154 -2.23 -11.23 17.70
N ALA A 155 -1.14 -11.61 18.38
CA ALA A 155 -0.05 -10.69 18.63
C ALA A 155 0.81 -10.54 17.38
N LEU A 156 1.49 -9.39 17.26
CA LEU A 156 2.48 -9.14 16.21
C LEU A 156 3.85 -9.05 16.85
N THR A 157 4.86 -9.61 16.20
CA THR A 157 6.24 -9.58 16.69
C THR A 157 6.99 -8.37 16.14
N SER A 158 7.99 -7.95 16.89
CA SER A 158 8.92 -6.89 16.47
C SER A 158 9.50 -7.19 15.08
N GLY A 159 9.53 -6.18 14.21
CA GLY A 159 9.91 -6.32 12.82
C GLY A 159 8.73 -6.57 11.86
N THR A 160 7.50 -6.72 12.36
CA THR A 160 6.31 -6.76 11.48
C THR A 160 6.22 -5.47 10.69
N ILE A 161 6.09 -5.58 9.36
CA ILE A 161 5.92 -4.45 8.44
C ILE A 161 4.46 -4.36 8.05
N LEU A 162 3.89 -3.16 8.15
CA LEU A 162 2.49 -2.89 7.81
C LEU A 162 2.43 -1.75 6.79
N GLY A 163 1.98 -2.06 5.58
CA GLY A 163 1.76 -1.09 4.50
C GLY A 163 0.45 -0.31 4.67
N SER A 164 0.40 0.87 4.09
CA SER A 164 -0.79 1.73 4.07
C SER A 164 -1.86 1.30 3.09
N GLY A 165 -1.50 0.44 2.15
CA GLY A 165 -2.18 0.33 0.86
C GLY A 165 -1.72 1.42 -0.10
N THR A 166 -1.93 1.19 -1.39
CA THR A 166 -1.54 2.09 -2.49
C THR A 166 -2.03 3.51 -2.23
N VAL A 167 -1.13 4.49 -2.28
CA VAL A 167 -1.48 5.90 -2.08
C VAL A 167 -2.30 6.41 -3.27
N SER A 168 -3.41 7.07 -3.01
CA SER A 168 -4.27 7.68 -4.02
C SER A 168 -4.82 9.01 -3.52
N ASN A 169 -5.07 9.94 -4.43
CA ASN A 169 -5.67 11.23 -4.11
C ASN A 169 -6.89 11.49 -5.00
N ALA A 170 -7.88 12.19 -4.44
CA ALA A 170 -9.08 12.58 -5.19
C ALA A 170 -8.76 13.59 -6.30
N ASP A 171 -7.73 14.42 -6.12
CA ASP A 171 -7.21 15.30 -7.17
C ASP A 171 -6.38 14.52 -8.20
N THR A 172 -7.03 14.09 -9.28
CA THR A 172 -6.40 13.32 -10.36
C THR A 172 -5.22 14.01 -11.05
N ARG A 173 -5.05 15.33 -10.87
CA ARG A 173 -3.88 16.07 -11.39
C ARG A 173 -2.59 15.71 -10.67
N ARG A 174 -2.69 15.10 -9.50
CA ARG A 174 -1.54 14.55 -8.77
C ARG A 174 -0.99 13.27 -9.37
N GLY A 175 -1.67 12.71 -10.37
CA GLY A 175 -1.27 11.46 -11.00
C GLY A 175 -1.65 10.25 -10.15
N VAL A 176 -0.87 9.17 -10.26
CA VAL A 176 -1.19 7.86 -9.67
C VAL A 176 0.02 7.22 -9.02
N SER A 177 -0.19 6.30 -8.08
CA SER A 177 0.87 5.44 -7.54
C SER A 177 0.77 3.97 -7.97
N CYS A 178 -0.11 3.65 -8.92
CA CYS A 178 -0.12 2.36 -9.63
C CYS A 178 -0.71 2.50 -11.03
N LEU A 179 -0.38 1.57 -11.92
CA LEU A 179 -0.91 1.55 -13.30
C LEU A 179 -2.38 1.15 -13.34
N ALA A 180 -2.84 0.32 -12.39
CA ALA A 180 -4.24 -0.06 -12.31
C ALA A 180 -5.17 1.15 -12.12
N GLU A 181 -4.80 2.10 -11.25
CA GLU A 181 -5.55 3.34 -11.06
C GLU A 181 -5.52 4.20 -12.32
N ARG A 182 -4.33 4.37 -12.92
CA ARG A 182 -4.18 5.09 -14.19
C ARG A 182 -5.12 4.54 -15.26
N ARG A 183 -5.17 3.20 -15.37
CA ARG A 183 -6.05 2.52 -16.32
C ARG A 183 -7.52 2.83 -16.08
N VAL A 184 -7.96 2.81 -14.83
CA VAL A 184 -9.35 3.15 -14.46
C VAL A 184 -9.67 4.61 -14.82
N LEU A 185 -8.77 5.55 -14.53
CA LEU A 185 -8.95 6.96 -14.86
C LEU A 185 -9.06 7.18 -16.39
N GLU A 186 -8.22 6.50 -17.17
CA GLU A 186 -8.28 6.55 -18.64
C GLU A 186 -9.62 6.04 -19.18
N ILE A 187 -10.14 4.93 -18.64
CA ILE A 187 -11.45 4.37 -19.01
C ILE A 187 -12.58 5.36 -18.66
N LEU A 188 -12.52 5.97 -17.48
CA LEU A 188 -13.53 6.94 -17.06
C LEU A 188 -13.52 8.23 -17.90
N ALA A 189 -12.34 8.67 -18.32
CA ALA A 189 -12.19 9.86 -19.17
C ALA A 189 -12.63 9.63 -20.62
N SER A 190 -12.68 8.39 -21.08
CA SER A 190 -13.05 8.03 -22.47
C SER A 190 -14.14 6.95 -22.49
N PRO A 191 -15.40 7.27 -22.09
CA PRO A 191 -16.49 6.30 -22.12
C PRO A 191 -16.71 5.74 -23.54
N GLY A 192 -16.41 4.46 -23.74
CA GLY A 192 -16.49 3.77 -25.03
C GLY A 192 -15.19 3.77 -25.85
N GLY A 193 -14.13 4.41 -25.35
CA GLY A 193 -12.79 4.31 -25.91
C GLY A 193 -12.07 3.05 -25.44
N GLN A 194 -11.28 2.43 -26.31
CA GLN A 194 -10.29 1.44 -25.86
C GLN A 194 -9.19 2.21 -25.12
N PRO A 195 -8.75 1.73 -23.96
CA PRO A 195 -7.63 2.33 -23.27
C PRO A 195 -6.37 2.27 -24.14
N MET A 196 -5.56 3.32 -24.10
CA MET A 196 -4.24 3.27 -24.74
C MET A 196 -3.43 2.14 -24.11
N THR A 197 -2.92 1.28 -24.98
CA THR A 197 -2.06 0.14 -24.63
C THR A 197 -0.70 0.60 -24.13
#